data_0fba9f7ea64cbd71280712000048db0b
#
_entry.id   0fba9f7ea64cbd71280712000048db0b
#
_cell.length_a   1.000
_cell.length_b   1.000
_cell.length_c   1.000
_cell.angle_alpha   90.00
_cell.angle_beta   90.00
_cell.angle_gamma   90.00
#
_symmetry.space_group_name_H-M   'P 1'
#
loop_
_entity.id
_entity.type
_entity.pdbx_description
1 polymer ?
#
loop_
_entity_poly.entity_id
_entity_poly.type
_entity_poly.pdbx_seq_one_letter_code
_entity_poly.pdbx_strand_id
1 'polypeptide(L)'
;MILDRIDELLKEVSELSAQNAEEVEKLRLKYLSKKGEINALMADFRTIAADQKKTVGMKINELKQTAIAKINELREKAETADAENDDLDLTRTPYPIRLGTRHPLTIVKNDIINIFSRMGFTLAEGPEVDDDLHVFTKLNFAADHPARDMQDTFFVEMNPNDVTKNILLRSHTSNDQSHYMETHQPPIRVICPGRVYRNEAISARAHCFFHQVEGLYVDKGVSFTDLKQVLLTFAREMFGPDTKIRLRPSYFPFTEPSAEMDISCNICGGKGCSFCKHTGWVEILGCGMVDPNVLEACGIDSSVYSGYAFGMGVERITNLKYRVSDLRMFSENDCRFLRQFESAY
;
A
#
# COMPACT_ATOMS: atom_id res chain seq x y z
N MET A 1 -76.74 15.44 18.01
CA MET A 1 -75.76 15.74 19.09
C MET A 1 -74.91 14.52 19.49
N ILE A 2 -75.43 13.44 20.15
CA ILE A 2 -74.53 12.32 20.60
C ILE A 2 -74.08 11.43 19.42
N LEU A 3 -74.93 11.20 18.44
CA LEU A 3 -74.60 10.46 17.24
C LEU A 3 -73.54 11.19 16.38
N ASP A 4 -73.62 12.51 16.27
CA ASP A 4 -72.68 13.34 15.53
C ASP A 4 -71.29 13.27 16.15
N ARG A 5 -71.23 13.26 17.49
CA ARG A 5 -69.97 13.12 18.22
C ARG A 5 -69.31 11.75 18.07
N ILE A 6 -70.15 10.68 17.99
CA ILE A 6 -69.64 9.33 17.75
C ILE A 6 -69.11 9.23 16.32
N ASP A 7 -69.77 9.82 15.32
CA ASP A 7 -69.31 9.83 13.95
C ASP A 7 -68.04 10.66 13.72
N GLU A 8 -67.86 11.78 14.45
CA GLU A 8 -66.63 12.54 14.53
C GLU A 8 -65.48 11.70 15.12
N LEU A 9 -65.71 11.04 16.26
CA LEU A 9 -64.70 10.20 16.90
C LEU A 9 -64.32 8.98 16.06
N LEU A 10 -65.25 8.41 15.30
CA LEU A 10 -64.95 7.34 14.35
C LEU A 10 -64.01 7.80 13.25
N LYS A 11 -64.17 9.01 12.73
CA LYS A 11 -63.25 9.60 11.78
C LYS A 11 -61.85 9.86 12.39
N GLU A 12 -61.83 10.53 13.58
CA GLU A 12 -60.58 10.78 14.29
C GLU A 12 -59.80 9.49 14.55
N VAL A 13 -60.50 8.42 15.00
CA VAL A 13 -59.87 7.12 15.27
C VAL A 13 -59.32 6.45 14.01
N SER A 14 -60.05 6.56 12.88
CA SER A 14 -59.59 5.98 11.63
C SER A 14 -58.34 6.64 11.07
N GLU A 15 -58.11 7.94 11.36
CA GLU A 15 -56.96 8.75 10.88
C GLU A 15 -55.77 8.76 11.87
N LEU A 16 -55.86 8.03 13.00
CA LEU A 16 -54.77 7.98 13.98
C LEU A 16 -53.50 7.44 13.38
N SER A 17 -52.40 8.11 13.68
CA SER A 17 -51.04 7.69 13.40
C SER A 17 -50.17 7.84 14.63
N ALA A 18 -49.13 7.01 14.77
CA ALA A 18 -48.15 7.10 15.85
C ALA A 18 -46.79 6.65 15.29
N GLN A 19 -45.74 7.29 15.73
CA GLN A 19 -44.38 7.03 15.28
C GLN A 19 -43.59 6.12 16.24
N ASN A 20 -44.02 6.01 17.49
CA ASN A 20 -43.33 5.22 18.51
C ASN A 20 -44.32 4.65 19.54
N ALA A 21 -43.84 3.73 20.39
CA ALA A 21 -44.64 3.05 21.42
C ALA A 21 -45.23 4.01 22.45
N GLU A 22 -44.56 5.12 22.79
CA GLU A 22 -45.08 6.11 23.75
C GLU A 22 -46.30 6.85 23.18
N GLU A 23 -46.31 7.17 21.91
CA GLU A 23 -47.43 7.81 21.23
C GLU A 23 -48.62 6.87 21.16
N VAL A 24 -48.40 5.60 20.87
CA VAL A 24 -49.46 4.58 20.88
C VAL A 24 -50.11 4.48 22.25
N GLU A 25 -49.30 4.49 23.34
CA GLU A 25 -49.81 4.42 24.69
C GLU A 25 -50.61 5.69 25.07
N LYS A 26 -50.17 6.89 24.66
CA LYS A 26 -50.94 8.14 24.82
C LYS A 26 -52.30 8.07 24.10
N LEU A 27 -52.35 7.55 22.90
CA LEU A 27 -53.61 7.34 22.15
C LEU A 27 -54.53 6.32 22.86
N ARG A 28 -53.97 5.21 23.35
CA ARG A 28 -54.69 4.21 24.13
C ARG A 28 -55.35 4.85 25.38
N LEU A 29 -54.57 5.65 26.11
CA LEU A 29 -55.05 6.35 27.32
C LEU A 29 -56.14 7.37 26.97
N LYS A 30 -56.01 8.12 25.89
CA LYS A 30 -56.98 9.11 25.41
C LYS A 30 -58.33 8.51 25.09
N TYR A 31 -58.38 7.40 24.37
CA TYR A 31 -59.62 6.83 23.86
C TYR A 31 -60.19 5.67 24.70
N LEU A 32 -59.36 4.77 25.23
CA LEU A 32 -59.79 3.51 25.84
C LEU A 32 -59.66 3.46 27.36
N SER A 33 -59.03 4.46 28.03
CA SER A 33 -58.87 4.45 29.50
C SER A 33 -60.23 4.65 30.20
N LYS A 34 -60.26 4.40 31.53
CA LYS A 34 -61.46 4.63 32.36
C LYS A 34 -62.00 6.08 32.28
N LYS A 35 -61.11 7.03 32.03
CA LYS A 35 -61.39 8.45 31.85
C LYS A 35 -61.34 8.87 30.38
N GLY A 36 -61.19 7.95 29.47
CA GLY A 36 -61.06 8.20 28.04
C GLY A 36 -62.39 8.61 27.39
N GLU A 37 -62.27 9.17 26.18
CA GLU A 37 -63.42 9.77 25.48
C GLU A 37 -64.55 8.76 25.21
N ILE A 38 -64.23 7.50 24.91
CA ILE A 38 -65.23 6.43 24.66
C ILE A 38 -66.01 6.12 25.96
N ASN A 39 -65.35 6.09 27.12
CA ASN A 39 -66.02 5.84 28.38
C ASN A 39 -66.82 7.06 28.83
N ALA A 40 -66.47 8.29 28.51
CA ALA A 40 -67.30 9.47 28.69
C ALA A 40 -68.65 9.38 27.96
N LEU A 41 -68.58 8.94 26.66
CA LEU A 41 -69.81 8.67 25.89
C LEU A 41 -70.69 7.59 26.50
N MET A 42 -70.12 6.58 27.17
CA MET A 42 -70.91 5.56 27.90
C MET A 42 -71.59 6.11 29.13
N ALA A 43 -71.05 7.14 29.75
CA ALA A 43 -71.71 7.83 30.87
C ALA A 43 -72.93 8.62 30.36
N ASP A 44 -72.80 9.32 29.23
CA ASP A 44 -73.88 10.09 28.60
C ASP A 44 -74.96 9.17 28.03
N PHE A 45 -74.61 7.95 27.59
CA PHE A 45 -75.57 6.94 27.13
C PHE A 45 -76.65 6.59 28.15
N ARG A 46 -76.43 6.75 29.46
CA ARG A 46 -77.39 6.47 30.53
C ARG A 46 -78.58 7.44 30.52
N THR A 47 -78.40 8.63 29.98
CA THR A 47 -79.39 9.74 30.01
C THR A 47 -80.25 9.78 28.74
N ILE A 48 -80.03 8.88 27.78
CA ILE A 48 -80.74 8.87 26.46
C ILE A 48 -82.12 8.18 26.55
N ALA A 49 -83.03 8.66 25.74
CA ALA A 49 -84.40 8.07 25.57
C ALA A 49 -84.38 6.61 25.06
N ALA A 50 -85.30 5.81 25.52
CA ALA A 50 -85.32 4.35 25.34
C ALA A 50 -85.32 3.89 23.85
N ASP A 51 -85.94 4.69 22.97
CA ASP A 51 -86.02 4.47 21.54
C ASP A 51 -84.71 4.57 20.79
N GLN A 52 -83.77 5.42 21.25
CA GLN A 52 -82.47 5.64 20.63
C GLN A 52 -81.33 4.79 21.21
N LYS A 53 -81.59 4.17 22.39
CA LYS A 53 -80.51 3.39 23.10
C LYS A 53 -79.96 2.25 22.25
N LYS A 54 -80.71 1.57 21.49
CA LYS A 54 -80.25 0.43 20.66
C LYS A 54 -79.24 0.90 19.58
N THR A 55 -79.59 1.99 18.87
CA THR A 55 -78.80 2.54 17.78
C THR A 55 -77.50 3.17 18.29
N VAL A 56 -77.60 3.97 19.37
CA VAL A 56 -76.39 4.62 19.98
C VAL A 56 -75.50 3.57 20.61
N GLY A 57 -76.02 2.53 21.25
CA GLY A 57 -75.23 1.44 21.82
C GLY A 57 -74.47 0.63 20.78
N MET A 58 -75.07 0.37 19.63
CA MET A 58 -74.34 -0.29 18.52
C MET A 58 -73.22 0.57 18.01
N LYS A 59 -73.44 1.89 17.80
CA LYS A 59 -72.39 2.80 17.30
C LYS A 59 -71.22 3.01 18.30
N ILE A 60 -71.52 3.10 19.62
CA ILE A 60 -70.51 3.15 20.66
C ILE A 60 -69.65 1.87 20.68
N ASN A 61 -70.28 0.71 20.51
CA ASN A 61 -69.53 -0.56 20.42
C ASN A 61 -68.69 -0.63 19.15
N GLU A 62 -69.22 -0.17 18.02
CA GLU A 62 -68.45 -0.04 16.77
C GLU A 62 -67.23 0.86 16.94
N LEU A 63 -67.38 2.08 17.49
CA LEU A 63 -66.32 3.01 17.83
C LEU A 63 -65.22 2.36 18.71
N LYS A 64 -65.68 1.62 19.74
CA LYS A 64 -64.78 0.92 20.64
C LYS A 64 -63.98 -0.15 19.95
N GLN A 65 -64.58 -0.97 19.09
CA GLN A 65 -63.93 -2.01 18.35
C GLN A 65 -62.93 -1.43 17.30
N THR A 66 -63.31 -0.35 16.62
CA THR A 66 -62.47 0.35 15.67
C THR A 66 -61.23 0.98 16.39
N ALA A 67 -61.45 1.58 17.53
CA ALA A 67 -60.34 2.15 18.34
C ALA A 67 -59.34 1.06 18.81
N ILE A 68 -59.86 -0.10 19.28
CA ILE A 68 -59.01 -1.22 19.70
C ILE A 68 -58.22 -1.75 18.50
N ALA A 69 -58.86 -1.99 17.36
CA ALA A 69 -58.21 -2.49 16.17
C ALA A 69 -57.10 -1.56 15.67
N LYS A 70 -57.41 -0.24 15.62
CA LYS A 70 -56.42 0.76 15.15
C LYS A 70 -55.24 0.92 16.10
N ILE A 71 -55.47 0.92 17.40
CA ILE A 71 -54.37 1.01 18.39
C ILE A 71 -53.50 -0.26 18.32
N ASN A 72 -54.09 -1.45 18.15
CA ASN A 72 -53.29 -2.67 17.98
C ASN A 72 -52.48 -2.66 16.68
N GLU A 73 -53.05 -2.20 15.55
CA GLU A 73 -52.29 -2.00 14.30
C GLU A 73 -51.10 -1.08 14.45
N LEU A 74 -51.31 0.06 15.12
CA LEU A 74 -50.24 1.03 15.41
C LEU A 74 -49.18 0.46 16.34
N ARG A 75 -49.56 -0.38 17.32
CA ARG A 75 -48.64 -1.05 18.22
C ARG A 75 -47.76 -2.06 17.49
N GLU A 76 -48.34 -2.91 16.66
CA GLU A 76 -47.58 -3.87 15.85
C GLU A 76 -46.59 -3.15 14.92
N LYS A 77 -47.00 -2.04 14.31
CA LYS A 77 -46.13 -1.22 13.47
C LYS A 77 -44.98 -0.59 14.26
N ALA A 78 -45.23 -0.10 15.48
CA ALA A 78 -44.20 0.47 16.33
C ALA A 78 -43.21 -0.61 16.83
N GLU A 79 -43.72 -1.81 17.20
CA GLU A 79 -42.87 -2.94 17.64
C GLU A 79 -42.00 -3.47 16.48
N THR A 80 -42.51 -3.50 15.23
CA THR A 80 -41.69 -3.89 14.06
C THR A 80 -40.65 -2.84 13.68
N ALA A 81 -40.95 -1.55 13.83
CA ALA A 81 -39.98 -0.47 13.56
C ALA A 81 -38.86 -0.44 14.59
N ASP A 82 -39.16 -0.73 15.86
CA ASP A 82 -38.11 -0.87 16.89
C ASP A 82 -37.25 -2.13 16.69
N ALA A 83 -37.83 -3.22 16.21
CA ALA A 83 -37.09 -4.45 15.93
C ALA A 83 -36.13 -4.33 14.72
N GLU A 84 -36.42 -3.51 13.72
CA GLU A 84 -35.50 -3.24 12.60
C GLU A 84 -34.28 -2.39 12.99
N ASN A 85 -34.33 -1.67 14.10
CA ASN A 85 -33.23 -0.84 14.60
C ASN A 85 -32.34 -1.51 15.67
N ASP A 86 -32.70 -2.70 16.15
CA ASP A 86 -32.07 -3.33 17.32
C ASP A 86 -30.93 -4.31 16.95
N ASP A 87 -30.66 -4.52 15.66
CA ASP A 87 -29.65 -5.51 15.20
C ASP A 87 -28.21 -4.96 15.16
N LEU A 88 -28.01 -3.66 15.30
CA LEU A 88 -26.68 -3.05 15.23
C LEU A 88 -26.31 -2.38 16.57
N ASP A 89 -25.69 -3.14 17.45
CA ASP A 89 -25.07 -2.58 18.66
C ASP A 89 -23.81 -1.77 18.31
N LEU A 90 -24.00 -0.47 18.08
CA LEU A 90 -22.93 0.47 17.77
C LEU A 90 -21.94 0.69 18.93
N THR A 91 -22.23 0.18 20.12
CA THR A 91 -21.34 0.26 21.29
C THR A 91 -20.36 -0.91 21.34
N ARG A 92 -20.58 -1.97 20.56
CA ARG A 92 -19.67 -3.11 20.49
C ARG A 92 -18.34 -2.68 19.88
N THR A 93 -17.27 -3.03 20.55
CA THR A 93 -15.91 -2.87 20.00
C THR A 93 -15.81 -3.69 18.71
N PRO A 94 -15.41 -3.09 17.57
CA PRO A 94 -15.25 -3.85 16.34
C PRO A 94 -14.23 -4.96 16.55
N TYR A 95 -14.49 -6.13 15.98
CA TYR A 95 -13.50 -7.22 16.01
C TYR A 95 -12.23 -6.72 15.31
N PRO A 96 -11.06 -6.73 15.96
CA PRO A 96 -9.84 -6.20 15.38
C PRO A 96 -9.42 -7.08 14.20
N ILE A 97 -9.78 -6.69 13.00
CA ILE A 97 -9.25 -7.28 11.77
C ILE A 97 -7.81 -6.78 11.66
N ARG A 98 -6.85 -7.67 11.90
CA ARG A 98 -5.44 -7.36 11.66
C ARG A 98 -5.20 -7.29 10.17
N LEU A 99 -4.92 -6.09 9.68
CA LEU A 99 -4.46 -5.90 8.32
C LEU A 99 -3.03 -6.46 8.22
N GLY A 100 -2.75 -7.15 7.10
CA GLY A 100 -1.38 -7.53 6.78
C GLY A 100 -0.53 -6.29 6.46
N THR A 101 0.78 -6.47 6.46
CA THR A 101 1.73 -5.42 6.04
C THR A 101 2.55 -5.88 4.86
N ARG A 102 3.10 -4.93 4.11
CA ARG A 102 4.12 -5.22 3.10
C ARG A 102 5.46 -5.43 3.79
N HIS A 103 6.28 -6.32 3.23
CA HIS A 103 7.65 -6.50 3.69
C HIS A 103 8.45 -5.18 3.53
N PRO A 104 9.30 -4.77 4.49
CA PRO A 104 10.02 -3.50 4.43
C PRO A 104 10.87 -3.32 3.16
N LEU A 105 11.47 -4.39 2.64
CA LEU A 105 12.20 -4.33 1.36
C LEU A 105 11.24 -4.01 0.20
N THR A 106 10.03 -4.56 0.20
CA THR A 106 9.04 -4.25 -0.84
C THR A 106 8.59 -2.80 -0.77
N ILE A 107 8.39 -2.26 0.44
CA ILE A 107 8.04 -0.84 0.65
C ILE A 107 9.12 0.04 0.06
N VAL A 108 10.39 -0.17 0.46
CA VAL A 108 11.53 0.64 -0.01
C VAL A 108 11.78 0.46 -1.51
N LYS A 109 11.68 -0.76 -2.05
CA LYS A 109 11.79 -1.00 -3.49
C LYS A 109 10.73 -0.20 -4.27
N ASN A 110 9.49 -0.21 -3.81
CA ASN A 110 8.43 0.56 -4.45
C ASN A 110 8.65 2.08 -4.35
N ASP A 111 9.17 2.58 -3.22
CA ASP A 111 9.54 3.99 -3.09
C ASP A 111 10.62 4.38 -4.10
N ILE A 112 11.67 3.55 -4.25
CA ILE A 112 12.73 3.77 -5.24
C ILE A 112 12.12 3.82 -6.65
N ILE A 113 11.30 2.82 -7.02
CA ILE A 113 10.63 2.75 -8.32
C ILE A 113 9.78 4.00 -8.56
N ASN A 114 8.98 4.41 -7.59
CA ASN A 114 8.12 5.59 -7.68
C ASN A 114 8.92 6.89 -7.88
N ILE A 115 10.05 7.04 -7.18
CA ILE A 115 10.92 8.21 -7.33
C ILE A 115 11.46 8.29 -8.76
N PHE A 116 12.05 7.21 -9.27
CA PHE A 116 12.61 7.19 -10.63
C PHE A 116 11.54 7.26 -11.73
N SER A 117 10.37 6.66 -11.52
CA SER A 117 9.25 6.77 -12.47
C SER A 117 8.79 8.22 -12.64
N ARG A 118 8.75 9.02 -11.57
CA ARG A 118 8.46 10.46 -11.66
C ARG A 118 9.56 11.25 -12.39
N MET A 119 10.78 10.72 -12.45
CA MET A 119 11.87 11.28 -13.26
C MET A 119 11.88 10.78 -14.72
N GLY A 120 10.86 9.98 -15.11
CA GLY A 120 10.69 9.46 -16.47
C GLY A 120 11.44 8.16 -16.77
N PHE A 121 11.89 7.43 -15.74
CA PHE A 121 12.42 6.08 -15.92
C PHE A 121 11.28 5.08 -16.06
N THR A 122 11.42 4.14 -16.99
CA THR A 122 10.54 2.98 -17.15
C THR A 122 11.11 1.77 -16.42
N LEU A 123 10.27 0.80 -16.10
CA LEU A 123 10.67 -0.44 -15.46
C LEU A 123 11.07 -1.47 -16.52
N ALA A 124 12.23 -2.11 -16.35
CA ALA A 124 12.64 -3.28 -17.10
C ALA A 124 12.95 -4.43 -16.13
N GLU A 125 12.57 -5.62 -16.49
CA GLU A 125 12.81 -6.86 -15.74
C GLU A 125 13.49 -7.88 -16.65
N GLY A 126 14.37 -8.69 -16.09
CA GLY A 126 15.09 -9.73 -16.80
C GLY A 126 15.31 -10.99 -15.97
N PRO A 127 16.00 -11.99 -16.51
CA PRO A 127 16.18 -13.30 -15.89
C PRO A 127 17.12 -13.27 -14.69
N GLU A 128 16.77 -14.01 -13.62
CA GLU A 128 17.67 -14.24 -12.48
C GLU A 128 18.76 -15.30 -12.79
N VAL A 129 18.45 -16.23 -13.69
CA VAL A 129 19.38 -17.22 -14.23
C VAL A 129 19.72 -16.78 -15.65
N ASP A 130 20.99 -16.52 -15.94
CA ASP A 130 21.41 -15.95 -17.22
C ASP A 130 22.79 -16.50 -17.64
N ASP A 131 23.24 -16.14 -18.82
CA ASP A 131 24.56 -16.54 -19.31
C ASP A 131 25.65 -15.53 -18.90
N ASP A 132 26.90 -15.99 -18.93
CA ASP A 132 28.05 -15.16 -18.70
C ASP A 132 28.17 -14.01 -19.71
N LEU A 133 27.69 -14.21 -20.93
CA LEU A 133 27.73 -13.18 -21.98
C LEU A 133 27.05 -11.89 -21.52
N HIS A 134 25.84 -12.00 -20.96
CA HIS A 134 25.05 -10.83 -20.51
C HIS A 134 25.42 -10.35 -19.11
N VAL A 135 25.83 -11.28 -18.22
CA VAL A 135 26.17 -10.89 -16.84
C VAL A 135 27.57 -10.26 -16.75
N PHE A 136 28.53 -10.70 -17.57
CA PHE A 136 29.90 -10.25 -17.45
C PHE A 136 30.50 -9.72 -18.77
N THR A 137 30.46 -10.51 -19.85
CA THR A 137 31.22 -10.22 -21.06
C THR A 137 30.80 -8.91 -21.72
N LYS A 138 29.50 -8.67 -21.92
CA LYS A 138 28.96 -7.42 -22.48
C LYS A 138 29.12 -6.22 -21.58
N LEU A 139 29.33 -6.48 -20.30
CA LEU A 139 29.56 -5.44 -19.28
C LEU A 139 31.05 -5.14 -19.08
N ASN A 140 31.89 -5.49 -20.06
CA ASN A 140 33.32 -5.19 -20.09
C ASN A 140 34.13 -5.83 -18.95
N PHE A 141 33.66 -6.93 -18.37
CA PHE A 141 34.45 -7.71 -17.42
C PHE A 141 35.55 -8.50 -18.12
N ALA A 142 36.79 -8.38 -17.66
CA ALA A 142 37.89 -9.19 -18.13
C ALA A 142 37.65 -10.69 -17.87
N ALA A 143 38.24 -11.56 -18.71
CA ALA A 143 38.04 -13.01 -18.58
C ALA A 143 38.54 -13.58 -17.24
N ASP A 144 39.56 -12.97 -16.67
CA ASP A 144 40.20 -13.31 -15.39
C ASP A 144 39.72 -12.44 -14.22
N HIS A 145 38.62 -11.71 -14.41
CA HIS A 145 38.10 -10.83 -13.33
C HIS A 145 37.62 -11.66 -12.13
N PRO A 146 37.97 -11.28 -10.87
CA PRO A 146 37.62 -12.06 -9.67
C PRO A 146 36.12 -12.35 -9.52
N ALA A 147 35.23 -11.43 -9.93
CA ALA A 147 33.79 -11.65 -9.87
C ALA A 147 33.29 -12.87 -10.69
N ARG A 148 34.10 -13.36 -11.63
CA ARG A 148 33.83 -14.60 -12.39
C ARG A 148 34.30 -15.86 -11.67
N ASP A 149 34.92 -15.74 -10.49
CA ASP A 149 35.35 -16.89 -9.71
C ASP A 149 34.13 -17.57 -9.05
N MET A 150 34.16 -18.89 -8.97
CA MET A 150 33.19 -19.71 -8.25
C MET A 150 33.09 -19.36 -6.74
N GLN A 151 34.08 -18.67 -6.19
CA GLN A 151 34.05 -18.18 -4.82
C GLN A 151 33.06 -17.00 -4.65
N ASP A 152 32.81 -16.23 -5.70
CA ASP A 152 31.96 -15.03 -5.68
C ASP A 152 30.63 -15.21 -6.41
N THR A 153 30.56 -16.16 -7.37
CA THR A 153 29.38 -16.37 -8.25
C THR A 153 28.86 -17.80 -8.15
N PHE A 154 27.53 -17.96 -8.15
CA PHE A 154 26.87 -19.25 -8.23
C PHE A 154 26.67 -19.67 -9.69
N PHE A 155 27.42 -20.66 -10.15
CA PHE A 155 27.24 -21.28 -11.47
C PHE A 155 26.23 -22.42 -11.39
N VAL A 156 25.31 -22.46 -12.35
CA VAL A 156 24.33 -23.54 -12.55
C VAL A 156 24.91 -24.58 -13.52
N GLU A 157 25.52 -24.11 -14.58
CA GLU A 157 26.18 -24.97 -15.60
C GLU A 157 27.45 -24.25 -16.08
N MET A 158 28.53 -25.01 -16.24
CA MET A 158 29.81 -24.51 -16.74
C MET A 158 30.14 -25.17 -18.08
N ASN A 159 30.42 -24.35 -19.09
CA ASN A 159 30.88 -24.84 -20.39
C ASN A 159 32.42 -24.78 -20.45
N PRO A 160 33.11 -25.93 -20.51
CA PRO A 160 34.57 -25.96 -20.49
C PRO A 160 35.23 -25.40 -21.74
N ASN A 161 34.48 -25.23 -22.83
CA ASN A 161 35.00 -24.78 -24.14
C ASN A 161 34.71 -23.30 -24.41
N ASP A 162 33.75 -22.72 -23.72
CA ASP A 162 33.32 -21.35 -23.98
C ASP A 162 32.68 -20.74 -22.72
N VAL A 163 33.45 -19.93 -22.02
CA VAL A 163 33.02 -19.31 -20.75
C VAL A 163 31.79 -18.42 -20.93
N THR A 164 31.58 -17.83 -22.10
CA THR A 164 30.42 -16.98 -22.40
C THR A 164 29.08 -17.74 -22.36
N LYS A 165 29.15 -19.07 -22.41
CA LYS A 165 27.99 -19.98 -22.32
C LYS A 165 27.80 -20.60 -20.96
N ASN A 166 28.56 -20.17 -19.95
CA ASN A 166 28.28 -20.56 -18.58
C ASN A 166 26.94 -20.01 -18.15
N ILE A 167 26.13 -20.82 -17.47
CA ILE A 167 24.86 -20.41 -16.91
C ILE A 167 25.05 -20.19 -15.41
N LEU A 168 24.60 -19.07 -14.91
CA LEU A 168 24.83 -18.63 -13.55
C LEU A 168 23.65 -17.84 -12.95
N LEU A 169 23.63 -17.70 -11.64
CA LEU A 169 22.76 -16.76 -10.95
C LEU A 169 23.39 -15.36 -11.02
N ARG A 170 22.64 -14.39 -11.53
CA ARG A 170 23.17 -13.02 -11.73
C ARG A 170 23.67 -12.41 -10.43
N SER A 171 24.84 -11.79 -10.46
CA SER A 171 25.46 -11.10 -9.32
C SER A 171 25.05 -9.63 -9.18
N HIS A 172 24.39 -9.09 -10.20
CA HIS A 172 23.84 -7.73 -10.29
C HIS A 172 22.69 -7.71 -11.31
N THR A 173 21.91 -6.62 -11.35
CA THR A 173 20.82 -6.44 -12.31
C THR A 173 21.25 -5.74 -13.60
N SER A 174 22.55 -5.54 -13.82
CA SER A 174 23.07 -4.94 -15.06
C SER A 174 22.88 -5.85 -16.29
N ASN A 175 22.67 -7.16 -16.10
CA ASN A 175 22.27 -8.06 -17.18
C ASN A 175 20.94 -7.62 -17.83
N ASP A 176 19.99 -7.11 -17.05
CA ASP A 176 18.72 -6.57 -17.56
C ASP A 176 18.99 -5.34 -18.45
N GLN A 177 20.00 -4.52 -18.12
CA GLN A 177 20.40 -3.37 -18.92
C GLN A 177 20.99 -3.83 -20.26
N SER A 178 21.84 -4.87 -20.28
CA SER A 178 22.43 -5.40 -21.52
C SER A 178 21.35 -5.97 -22.45
N HIS A 179 20.41 -6.77 -21.94
CA HIS A 179 19.27 -7.28 -22.70
C HIS A 179 18.37 -6.15 -23.21
N TYR A 180 18.15 -5.09 -22.41
CA TYR A 180 17.34 -3.97 -22.82
C TYR A 180 17.99 -3.17 -23.96
N MET A 181 19.29 -2.90 -23.87
CA MET A 181 20.06 -2.20 -24.90
C MET A 181 20.10 -2.95 -26.23
N GLU A 182 20.08 -4.28 -26.23
CA GLU A 182 20.05 -5.09 -27.48
C GLU A 182 18.73 -4.94 -28.23
N THR A 183 17.66 -4.68 -27.53
CA THR A 183 16.29 -4.68 -28.11
C THR A 183 15.72 -3.28 -28.29
N HIS A 184 16.39 -2.26 -27.73
CA HIS A 184 15.89 -0.87 -27.74
C HIS A 184 17.00 0.10 -28.18
N GLN A 185 16.62 1.06 -29.00
CA GLN A 185 17.53 2.15 -29.40
C GLN A 185 17.37 3.37 -28.47
N PRO A 186 18.44 4.17 -28.28
CA PRO A 186 18.34 5.42 -27.54
C PRO A 186 17.28 6.38 -28.14
N PRO A 187 16.57 7.18 -27.30
CA PRO A 187 16.85 7.39 -25.88
C PRO A 187 16.35 6.23 -24.97
N ILE A 188 17.23 5.71 -24.12
CA ILE A 188 16.94 4.68 -23.13
C ILE A 188 16.93 5.32 -21.74
N ARG A 189 15.90 5.07 -20.95
CA ARG A 189 15.82 5.52 -19.56
C ARG A 189 15.06 4.47 -18.75
N VAL A 190 15.80 3.55 -18.11
CA VAL A 190 15.23 2.38 -17.43
C VAL A 190 15.78 2.21 -16.02
N ILE A 191 14.98 1.58 -15.16
CA ILE A 191 15.40 1.01 -13.90
C ILE A 191 15.13 -0.48 -13.89
N CYS A 192 16.05 -1.25 -13.35
CA CYS A 192 16.05 -2.71 -13.33
C CYS A 192 16.06 -3.18 -11.86
N PRO A 193 14.90 -3.33 -11.20
CA PRO A 193 14.81 -3.90 -9.87
C PRO A 193 14.83 -5.42 -9.93
N GLY A 194 15.65 -6.06 -9.11
CA GLY A 194 15.69 -7.50 -9.08
C GLY A 194 16.45 -8.09 -7.90
N ARG A 195 16.32 -9.40 -7.74
CA ARG A 195 17.12 -10.18 -6.81
C ARG A 195 18.44 -10.53 -7.49
N VAL A 196 19.50 -10.52 -6.70
CA VAL A 196 20.86 -10.85 -7.12
C VAL A 196 21.51 -11.80 -6.12
N TYR A 197 22.55 -12.50 -6.54
CA TYR A 197 23.13 -13.61 -5.81
C TYR A 197 24.64 -13.48 -5.77
N ARG A 198 25.25 -13.67 -4.60
CA ARG A 198 26.69 -13.70 -4.41
C ARG A 198 27.05 -14.81 -3.45
N ASN A 199 28.11 -15.55 -3.76
CA ASN A 199 28.57 -16.66 -2.92
C ASN A 199 29.30 -16.14 -1.67
N GLU A 200 28.55 -15.42 -0.81
CA GLU A 200 29.08 -14.83 0.41
C GLU A 200 28.53 -15.55 1.64
N ALA A 201 29.35 -15.62 2.70
CA ALA A 201 28.91 -16.14 3.99
C ALA A 201 27.84 -15.25 4.62
N ILE A 202 26.73 -15.83 5.03
CA ILE A 202 25.61 -15.10 5.65
C ILE A 202 26.04 -14.50 7.00
N SER A 203 25.83 -13.21 7.16
CA SER A 203 26.19 -12.45 8.35
C SER A 203 25.21 -11.28 8.56
N ALA A 204 25.41 -10.51 9.62
CA ALA A 204 24.64 -9.27 9.83
C ALA A 204 24.83 -8.21 8.71
N ARG A 205 25.86 -8.36 7.86
CA ARG A 205 26.25 -7.36 6.83
C ARG A 205 26.30 -7.91 5.41
N ALA A 206 26.25 -9.21 5.22
CA ALA A 206 26.29 -9.90 3.94
C ALA A 206 25.27 -11.02 3.90
N HIS A 207 24.71 -11.29 2.73
CA HIS A 207 23.80 -12.40 2.51
C HIS A 207 24.05 -12.98 1.10
N CYS A 208 23.79 -14.27 0.93
CA CYS A 208 23.98 -14.95 -0.36
C CYS A 208 23.01 -14.50 -1.44
N PHE A 209 21.96 -13.79 -1.10
CA PHE A 209 21.10 -13.06 -2.03
C PHE A 209 20.68 -11.72 -1.40
N PHE A 210 20.42 -10.73 -2.25
CA PHE A 210 19.87 -9.45 -1.85
C PHE A 210 19.14 -8.82 -3.06
N HIS A 211 18.60 -7.61 -2.89
CA HIS A 211 17.86 -6.93 -3.94
C HIS A 211 18.60 -5.67 -4.37
N GLN A 212 18.70 -5.48 -5.68
CA GLN A 212 19.22 -4.26 -6.28
C GLN A 212 18.15 -3.53 -7.07
N VAL A 213 18.32 -2.22 -7.19
CA VAL A 213 17.70 -1.41 -8.24
C VAL A 213 18.84 -0.72 -8.96
N GLU A 214 18.99 -1.02 -10.22
CA GLU A 214 19.95 -0.36 -11.10
C GLU A 214 19.23 0.54 -12.09
N GLY A 215 19.88 1.61 -12.53
CA GLY A 215 19.32 2.52 -13.52
C GLY A 215 20.30 2.76 -14.64
N LEU A 216 19.77 2.91 -15.84
CA LEU A 216 20.50 3.22 -17.08
C LEU A 216 19.81 4.38 -17.81
N TYR A 217 20.57 5.36 -18.21
CA TYR A 217 20.15 6.41 -19.12
C TYR A 217 21.16 6.56 -20.26
N VAL A 218 20.72 6.40 -21.50
CA VAL A 218 21.53 6.55 -22.72
C VAL A 218 20.81 7.47 -23.67
N ASP A 219 21.50 8.55 -24.09
CA ASP A 219 21.01 9.52 -25.07
C ASP A 219 22.20 10.29 -25.68
N LYS A 220 21.92 11.25 -26.55
CA LYS A 220 22.96 12.14 -27.09
C LYS A 220 23.40 13.17 -26.04
N GLY A 221 24.71 13.29 -25.85
CA GLY A 221 25.29 14.31 -25.01
C GLY A 221 25.04 14.18 -23.51
N VAL A 222 24.75 12.97 -23.02
CA VAL A 222 24.60 12.69 -21.59
C VAL A 222 25.93 12.89 -20.87
N SER A 223 25.88 13.54 -19.71
CA SER A 223 27.05 13.93 -18.94
C SER A 223 27.05 13.43 -17.50
N PHE A 224 28.20 13.44 -16.86
CA PHE A 224 28.33 13.13 -15.43
C PHE A 224 27.56 14.14 -14.53
N THR A 225 27.32 15.34 -15.04
CA THR A 225 26.48 16.32 -14.33
C THR A 225 25.03 15.91 -14.28
N ASP A 226 24.51 15.28 -15.35
CA ASP A 226 23.15 14.76 -15.40
C ASP A 226 22.98 13.61 -14.41
N LEU A 227 23.96 12.68 -14.35
CA LEU A 227 24.01 11.64 -13.34
C LEU A 227 23.97 12.21 -11.92
N LYS A 228 24.83 13.19 -11.62
CA LYS A 228 24.88 13.85 -10.31
C LYS A 228 23.57 14.49 -9.93
N GLN A 229 22.88 15.14 -10.87
CA GLN A 229 21.60 15.79 -10.63
C GLN A 229 20.49 14.78 -10.32
N VAL A 230 20.41 13.70 -11.08
CA VAL A 230 19.42 12.61 -10.84
C VAL A 230 19.64 11.97 -9.48
N LEU A 231 20.90 11.65 -9.13
CA LEU A 231 21.24 11.04 -7.85
C LEU A 231 20.99 11.99 -6.66
N LEU A 232 21.23 13.29 -6.82
CA LEU A 232 20.90 14.28 -5.79
C LEU A 232 19.39 14.37 -5.56
N THR A 233 18.62 14.36 -6.64
CA THR A 233 17.16 14.37 -6.56
C THR A 233 16.64 13.11 -5.87
N PHE A 234 17.14 11.93 -6.25
CA PHE A 234 16.83 10.67 -5.58
C PHE A 234 17.14 10.72 -4.08
N ALA A 235 18.35 11.17 -3.71
CA ALA A 235 18.77 11.22 -2.31
C ALA A 235 17.88 12.13 -1.46
N ARG A 236 17.46 13.27 -1.99
CA ARG A 236 16.54 14.20 -1.31
C ARG A 236 15.14 13.69 -1.17
N GLU A 237 14.60 13.04 -2.19
CA GLU A 237 13.28 12.41 -2.18
C GLU A 237 13.22 11.25 -1.18
N MET A 238 14.28 10.43 -1.13
CA MET A 238 14.33 9.22 -0.28
C MET A 238 14.63 9.54 1.19
N PHE A 239 15.53 10.48 1.47
CA PHE A 239 16.08 10.73 2.81
C PHE A 239 15.80 12.12 3.38
N GLY A 240 15.14 12.98 2.59
CA GLY A 240 14.75 14.33 2.99
C GLY A 240 15.56 15.45 2.30
N PRO A 241 14.99 16.67 2.25
CA PRO A 241 15.48 17.79 1.42
C PRO A 241 16.88 18.26 1.80
N ASP A 242 17.29 18.10 3.05
CA ASP A 242 18.61 18.54 3.55
C ASP A 242 19.73 17.53 3.28
N THR A 243 19.42 16.41 2.63
CA THR A 243 20.40 15.36 2.31
C THR A 243 21.44 15.89 1.34
N LYS A 244 22.70 15.75 1.72
CA LYS A 244 23.86 16.06 0.88
C LYS A 244 24.44 14.78 0.30
N ILE A 245 24.95 14.87 -0.92
CA ILE A 245 25.68 13.78 -1.57
C ILE A 245 27.17 14.11 -1.69
N ARG A 246 27.98 13.05 -1.73
CA ARG A 246 29.40 13.10 -2.03
C ARG A 246 29.70 11.95 -2.98
N LEU A 247 30.36 12.27 -4.10
CA LEU A 247 30.84 11.28 -5.05
C LEU A 247 32.35 11.06 -4.78
N ARG A 248 32.73 9.81 -4.60
CA ARG A 248 34.11 9.40 -4.45
C ARG A 248 34.54 8.60 -5.68
N PRO A 249 35.70 8.87 -6.30
CA PRO A 249 36.21 8.05 -7.39
C PRO A 249 36.24 6.57 -6.99
N SER A 250 35.83 5.70 -7.90
CA SER A 250 35.86 4.25 -7.76
C SER A 250 36.13 3.61 -9.11
N TYR A 251 36.14 2.30 -9.19
CA TYR A 251 36.32 1.55 -10.42
C TYR A 251 35.23 0.49 -10.56
N PHE A 252 34.60 0.48 -11.73
CA PHE A 252 33.70 -0.60 -12.15
C PHE A 252 34.01 -0.92 -13.63
N PRO A 253 34.04 -2.21 -14.05
CA PRO A 253 34.38 -2.58 -15.42
C PRO A 253 33.51 -1.94 -16.49
N PHE A 254 32.26 -1.67 -16.15
CA PHE A 254 31.21 -1.20 -17.06
C PHE A 254 31.00 0.32 -17.08
N THR A 255 31.77 1.08 -16.27
CA THR A 255 31.67 2.54 -16.23
C THR A 255 33.03 3.22 -16.15
N GLU A 256 33.18 4.37 -16.87
CA GLU A 256 34.35 5.24 -16.81
C GLU A 256 33.93 6.70 -17.17
N PRO A 257 34.11 7.69 -16.30
CA PRO A 257 34.56 7.57 -14.89
C PRO A 257 33.50 6.92 -14.00
N SER A 258 34.00 6.21 -12.97
CA SER A 258 33.17 5.56 -11.96
C SER A 258 33.25 6.28 -10.62
N ALA A 259 32.19 6.21 -9.84
CA ALA A 259 32.14 6.77 -8.51
C ALA A 259 31.23 5.95 -7.57
N GLU A 260 31.53 6.00 -6.29
CA GLU A 260 30.63 5.60 -5.22
C GLU A 260 29.95 6.84 -4.64
N MET A 261 28.64 6.76 -4.41
CA MET A 261 27.89 7.87 -3.81
C MET A 261 27.62 7.62 -2.32
N ASP A 262 28.09 8.58 -1.53
CA ASP A 262 27.75 8.67 -0.11
C ASP A 262 26.66 9.75 0.09
N ILE A 263 25.78 9.51 1.07
CA ILE A 263 24.88 10.54 1.62
C ILE A 263 25.34 11.00 3.00
N SER A 264 25.01 12.23 3.37
CA SER A 264 25.14 12.67 4.76
C SER A 264 24.29 11.76 5.66
N CYS A 265 24.87 11.24 6.73
CA CYS A 265 24.19 10.29 7.62
C CYS A 265 22.94 10.94 8.22
N ASN A 266 21.76 10.44 7.84
CA ASN A 266 20.46 10.93 8.32
C ASN A 266 20.19 10.59 9.80
N ILE A 267 20.92 9.62 10.37
CA ILE A 267 20.78 9.21 11.77
C ILE A 267 21.41 10.23 12.72
N CYS A 268 22.57 10.77 12.37
CA CYS A 268 23.31 11.73 13.21
C CYS A 268 23.40 13.14 12.60
N GLY A 269 22.71 13.39 11.47
CA GLY A 269 22.78 14.68 10.78
C GLY A 269 24.20 15.05 10.30
N GLY A 270 25.02 14.05 9.94
CA GLY A 270 26.39 14.25 9.49
C GLY A 270 27.42 14.45 10.60
N LYS A 271 27.04 14.40 11.88
CA LYS A 271 27.95 14.62 13.01
C LYS A 271 28.92 13.46 13.34
N GLY A 272 28.60 12.28 12.84
CA GLY A 272 29.31 11.04 13.16
C GLY A 272 28.61 10.23 14.25
N CYS A 273 28.37 8.94 14.01
CA CYS A 273 27.80 7.97 14.95
C CYS A 273 28.34 6.57 14.65
N SER A 274 28.00 5.59 15.49
CA SER A 274 28.44 4.19 15.32
C SER A 274 27.98 3.60 13.98
N PHE A 275 26.81 3.98 13.48
CA PHE A 275 26.27 3.51 12.21
C PHE A 275 27.13 3.97 11.02
N CYS A 276 27.45 5.25 10.94
CA CYS A 276 28.36 5.80 9.90
C CYS A 276 29.86 5.67 10.24
N LYS A 277 30.20 4.87 11.25
CA LYS A 277 31.59 4.70 11.72
C LYS A 277 32.27 6.04 12.02
N HIS A 278 31.54 6.98 12.60
CA HIS A 278 31.96 8.34 12.95
C HIS A 278 32.39 9.23 11.79
N THR A 279 32.19 8.83 10.54
CA THR A 279 32.55 9.62 9.35
C THR A 279 31.55 10.72 9.00
N GLY A 280 30.27 10.60 9.46
CA GLY A 280 29.18 11.47 9.06
C GLY A 280 28.60 11.14 7.68
N TRP A 281 29.13 10.15 6.96
CA TRP A 281 28.76 9.76 5.61
C TRP A 281 28.43 8.27 5.53
N VAL A 282 27.51 7.90 4.65
CA VAL A 282 27.15 6.50 4.40
C VAL A 282 27.04 6.28 2.90
N GLU A 283 27.82 5.34 2.40
CA GLU A 283 27.75 4.87 1.03
C GLU A 283 26.41 4.17 0.78
N ILE A 284 25.76 4.49 -0.34
CA ILE A 284 24.47 3.91 -0.69
C ILE A 284 24.42 3.28 -2.08
N LEU A 285 25.28 3.68 -3.02
CA LEU A 285 25.28 3.17 -4.39
C LEU A 285 26.61 3.38 -5.11
N GLY A 286 26.85 2.56 -6.15
CA GLY A 286 27.86 2.80 -7.18
C GLY A 286 27.22 3.44 -8.42
N CYS A 287 28.00 4.23 -9.15
CA CYS A 287 27.55 4.90 -10.38
C CYS A 287 28.70 5.27 -11.29
N GLY A 288 28.38 5.66 -12.53
CA GLY A 288 29.39 6.16 -13.47
C GLY A 288 28.82 6.42 -14.86
N MET A 289 29.68 6.93 -15.74
CA MET A 289 29.34 7.00 -17.15
C MET A 289 29.53 5.62 -17.78
N VAL A 290 28.60 5.19 -18.60
CA VAL A 290 28.65 3.88 -19.27
C VAL A 290 29.92 3.82 -20.16
N ASP A 291 30.70 2.76 -20.00
CA ASP A 291 31.90 2.55 -20.83
C ASP A 291 31.50 2.39 -22.31
N PRO A 292 32.17 3.06 -23.26
CA PRO A 292 31.91 2.91 -24.68
C PRO A 292 31.87 1.46 -25.17
N ASN A 293 32.74 0.58 -24.62
CA ASN A 293 32.77 -0.82 -24.97
C ASN A 293 31.44 -1.54 -24.63
N VAL A 294 30.79 -1.14 -23.56
CA VAL A 294 29.48 -1.69 -23.15
C VAL A 294 28.39 -1.32 -24.16
N LEU A 295 28.39 -0.04 -24.60
CA LEU A 295 27.44 0.44 -25.61
C LEU A 295 27.63 -0.32 -26.92
N GLU A 296 28.90 -0.43 -27.40
CA GLU A 296 29.26 -1.16 -28.64
C GLU A 296 28.91 -2.66 -28.55
N ALA A 297 29.18 -3.31 -27.42
CA ALA A 297 28.85 -4.71 -27.19
C ALA A 297 27.33 -4.98 -27.23
N CYS A 298 26.52 -3.95 -26.94
CA CYS A 298 25.06 -4.01 -27.01
C CYS A 298 24.49 -3.41 -28.31
N GLY A 299 25.33 -3.04 -29.30
CA GLY A 299 24.88 -2.55 -30.60
C GLY A 299 24.49 -1.08 -30.64
N ILE A 300 24.96 -0.28 -29.68
CA ILE A 300 24.72 1.18 -29.60
C ILE A 300 26.01 1.92 -29.99
N ASP A 301 25.92 2.84 -30.96
CA ASP A 301 27.04 3.62 -31.47
C ASP A 301 27.54 4.63 -30.40
N SER A 302 28.67 4.33 -29.76
CA SER A 302 29.27 5.13 -28.71
C SER A 302 29.85 6.49 -29.20
N SER A 303 30.02 6.65 -30.52
CA SER A 303 30.43 7.93 -31.12
C SER A 303 29.28 8.95 -31.14
N VAL A 304 28.01 8.50 -31.08
CA VAL A 304 26.80 9.30 -31.13
C VAL A 304 26.14 9.43 -29.78
N TYR A 305 26.15 8.34 -29.00
CA TYR A 305 25.46 8.23 -27.72
C TYR A 305 26.42 8.09 -26.55
N SER A 306 26.03 8.65 -25.44
CA SER A 306 26.66 8.48 -24.14
C SER A 306 25.62 8.14 -23.10
N GLY A 307 26.01 7.61 -21.96
CA GLY A 307 25.05 7.24 -20.92
C GLY A 307 25.67 7.22 -19.55
N TYR A 308 24.82 7.12 -18.55
CA TYR A 308 25.23 6.84 -17.19
C TYR A 308 24.44 5.68 -16.61
N ALA A 309 25.06 4.98 -15.67
CA ALA A 309 24.44 3.93 -14.89
C ALA A 309 24.69 4.12 -13.39
N PHE A 310 23.79 3.57 -12.58
CA PHE A 310 23.92 3.53 -11.13
C PHE A 310 23.26 2.27 -10.58
N GLY A 311 23.72 1.79 -9.41
CA GLY A 311 23.17 0.59 -8.79
C GLY A 311 23.20 0.69 -7.26
N MET A 312 22.05 0.40 -6.63
CA MET A 312 21.87 0.46 -5.19
C MET A 312 21.29 -0.82 -4.60
N GLY A 313 21.77 -1.24 -3.43
CA GLY A 313 21.19 -2.34 -2.67
C GLY A 313 19.96 -1.87 -1.89
N VAL A 314 18.82 -2.51 -2.11
CA VAL A 314 17.56 -2.17 -1.44
C VAL A 314 17.66 -2.36 0.07
N GLU A 315 18.35 -3.41 0.52
CA GLU A 315 18.60 -3.68 1.94
C GLU A 315 19.39 -2.54 2.60
N ARG A 316 20.39 -1.99 1.88
CA ARG A 316 21.20 -0.88 2.37
C ARG A 316 20.36 0.38 2.60
N ILE A 317 19.50 0.70 1.65
CA ILE A 317 18.56 1.83 1.76
C ILE A 317 17.55 1.58 2.90
N THR A 318 17.03 0.35 3.01
CA THR A 318 16.08 -0.06 4.05
C THR A 318 16.70 0.04 5.44
N ASN A 319 17.95 -0.42 5.59
CA ASN A 319 18.69 -0.30 6.85
C ASN A 319 18.82 1.17 7.31
N LEU A 320 19.11 2.07 6.37
CA LEU A 320 19.18 3.50 6.65
C LEU A 320 17.82 4.11 7.02
N LYS A 321 16.77 3.75 6.28
CA LYS A 321 15.42 4.31 6.47
C LYS A 321 14.80 3.85 7.80
N TYR A 322 14.94 2.57 8.12
CA TYR A 322 14.28 1.94 9.28
C TYR A 322 15.23 1.58 10.42
N ARG A 323 16.53 1.94 10.31
CA ARG A 323 17.57 1.67 11.32
C ARG A 323 17.72 0.18 11.67
N VAL A 324 17.55 -0.68 10.68
CA VAL A 324 17.79 -2.12 10.84
C VAL A 324 19.30 -2.36 10.79
N SER A 325 19.82 -3.09 11.76
CA SER A 325 21.29 -3.30 11.91
C SER A 325 21.77 -4.66 11.43
N ASP A 326 20.86 -5.58 11.13
CA ASP A 326 21.16 -6.96 10.76
C ASP A 326 20.35 -7.36 9.51
N LEU A 327 21.04 -7.68 8.41
CA LEU A 327 20.43 -8.06 7.14
C LEU A 327 19.61 -9.36 7.23
N ARG A 328 19.95 -10.26 8.14
CA ARG A 328 19.27 -11.55 8.31
C ARG A 328 17.81 -11.39 8.69
N MET A 329 17.47 -10.29 9.40
CA MET A 329 16.10 -9.97 9.80
C MET A 329 15.14 -9.87 8.60
N PHE A 330 15.64 -9.54 7.41
CA PHE A 330 14.83 -9.46 6.20
C PHE A 330 14.49 -10.84 5.60
N SER A 331 15.24 -11.89 5.94
CA SER A 331 15.08 -13.23 5.38
C SER A 331 14.58 -14.28 6.38
N GLU A 332 14.66 -14.01 7.69
CA GLU A 332 14.28 -14.94 8.76
C GLU A 332 12.75 -15.08 8.96
N ASN A 333 11.95 -14.22 8.34
CA ASN A 333 10.49 -14.22 8.44
C ASN A 333 9.95 -14.12 9.88
N ASP A 334 10.65 -13.42 10.76
CA ASP A 334 10.22 -13.21 12.15
C ASP A 334 9.00 -12.28 12.19
N CYS A 335 7.85 -12.83 12.58
CA CYS A 335 6.60 -12.06 12.68
C CYS A 335 6.69 -10.88 13.65
N ARG A 336 7.55 -10.91 14.68
CA ARG A 336 7.76 -9.77 15.60
C ARG A 336 8.43 -8.61 14.91
N PHE A 337 9.37 -8.91 14.00
CA PHE A 337 10.01 -7.90 13.16
C PHE A 337 9.02 -7.34 12.14
N LEU A 338 8.32 -8.20 11.41
CA LEU A 338 7.40 -7.79 10.35
C LEU A 338 6.23 -6.93 10.87
N ARG A 339 5.70 -7.24 12.04
CA ARG A 339 4.61 -6.47 12.68
C ARG A 339 4.97 -5.00 12.97
N GLN A 340 6.25 -4.66 13.06
CA GLN A 340 6.69 -3.28 13.26
C GLN A 340 6.40 -2.38 12.04
N PHE A 341 6.06 -2.96 10.90
CA PHE A 341 5.78 -2.26 9.64
C PHE A 341 4.27 -2.19 9.30
N GLU A 342 3.37 -2.59 10.21
CA GLU A 342 1.91 -2.58 9.96
C GLU A 342 1.35 -1.19 9.61
N SER A 343 2.01 -0.11 10.04
CA SER A 343 1.64 1.27 9.71
C SER A 343 2.53 1.92 8.64
N ALA A 344 3.48 1.18 8.07
CA ALA A 344 4.35 1.69 7.00
C ALA A 344 3.70 1.41 5.63
N TYR A 345 3.29 2.47 4.94
CA TYR A 345 2.65 2.42 3.62
C TYR A 345 3.62 2.90 2.55
#